data_7a86f9ef1b9a3afaa0605bcce6c2cc6c
#
_entry.id   7a86f9ef1b9a3afaa0605bcce6c2cc6c
#
_cell.length_a   1.000
_cell.length_b   1.000
_cell.length_c   1.000
_cell.angle_alpha   90.00
_cell.angle_beta   90.00
_cell.angle_gamma   90.00
#
_symmetry.space_group_name_H-M   'P 1'
#
loop_
_entity.id
_entity.type
_entity.pdbx_description
1 polymer ?
#
loop_
_entity_poly.entity_id
_entity_poly.type
_entity_poly.pdbx_seq_one_letter_code
_entity_poly.pdbx_strand_id
1 'polypeptide(L)'
;MELSPEGAVQDSWETLINPQRHMAATEIHGISASDVLGAPTFVQVADKLAYSLEDRIFVAHNAGFDRTFIQSELLACRACSEEALPAIDTAVLARRYLGLPKVKLGDCCAHLGIHNELAHSALADAMATAQLFQHFLANTPAAQENYMSERLAEQQLYRS
;
A
#
# COMPACT_ATOMS: atom_id res chain seq x y z
N MET A 1 2.20 3.35 6.05
CA MET A 1 3.66 3.58 6.17
C MET A 1 4.05 4.58 5.11
N GLU A 2 4.78 5.61 5.48
CA GLU A 2 5.22 6.68 4.59
C GLU A 2 6.72 6.54 4.35
N LEU A 3 7.12 6.65 3.07
CA LEU A 3 8.51 6.54 2.67
C LEU A 3 8.99 7.87 2.08
N SER A 4 10.27 8.19 2.26
CA SER A 4 10.94 9.25 1.51
C SER A 4 11.08 8.87 0.03
N PRO A 5 11.42 9.81 -0.86
CA PRO A 5 11.73 9.49 -2.26
C PRO A 5 12.83 8.44 -2.45
N GLU A 6 13.74 8.34 -1.49
CA GLU A 6 14.84 7.36 -1.48
C GLU A 6 14.44 6.03 -0.85
N GLY A 7 13.18 5.93 -0.38
CA GLY A 7 12.60 4.72 0.20
C GLY A 7 12.79 4.58 1.71
N ALA A 8 13.35 5.55 2.42
CA ALA A 8 13.47 5.47 3.88
C ALA A 8 12.13 5.68 4.57
N VAL A 9 11.82 4.89 5.59
CA VAL A 9 10.59 5.04 6.39
C VAL A 9 10.62 6.35 7.15
N GLN A 10 9.61 7.18 6.95
CA GLN A 10 9.45 8.50 7.60
C GLN A 10 8.41 8.45 8.70
N ASP A 11 7.29 7.79 8.46
CA ASP A 11 6.19 7.64 9.41
C ASP A 11 5.44 6.34 9.18
N SER A 12 4.71 5.89 10.20
CA SER A 12 3.80 4.76 10.09
C SER A 12 2.67 4.88 11.10
N TRP A 13 1.48 4.47 10.68
CA TRP A 13 0.36 4.31 11.58
C TRP A 13 -0.47 3.09 11.18
N GLU A 14 -1.18 2.56 12.13
CA GLU A 14 -2.03 1.39 12.00
C GLU A 14 -3.32 1.60 12.79
N THR A 15 -4.42 1.09 12.28
CA THR A 15 -5.69 1.05 13.00
C THR A 15 -6.54 -0.11 12.50
N LEU A 16 -7.34 -0.67 13.39
CA LEU A 16 -8.47 -1.50 13.01
C LEU A 16 -9.61 -0.60 12.53
N ILE A 17 -10.43 -1.11 11.64
CA ILE A 17 -11.62 -0.42 11.16
C ILE A 17 -12.87 -1.23 11.54
N ASN A 18 -13.84 -0.57 12.15
CA ASN A 18 -15.16 -1.14 12.32
C ASN A 18 -15.94 -1.01 11.00
N PRO A 19 -16.18 -2.11 10.28
CA PRO A 19 -16.85 -2.06 8.97
C PRO A 19 -18.35 -1.83 9.08
N GLN A 20 -18.91 -1.79 10.29
CA GLN A 20 -20.36 -1.66 10.57
C GLN A 20 -21.23 -2.70 9.84
N ARG A 21 -20.67 -3.85 9.50
CA ARG A 21 -21.31 -4.96 8.81
C ARG A 21 -20.74 -6.28 9.31
N HIS A 22 -21.38 -7.39 8.92
CA HIS A 22 -20.86 -8.71 9.24
C HIS A 22 -19.45 -8.90 8.69
N MET A 23 -18.54 -9.39 9.52
CA MET A 23 -17.16 -9.72 9.13
C MET A 23 -17.10 -11.13 8.56
N ALA A 24 -16.35 -11.26 7.48
CA ALA A 24 -15.99 -12.53 6.87
C ALA A 24 -14.47 -12.74 6.94
N ALA A 25 -14.02 -13.97 6.68
CA ALA A 25 -12.60 -14.32 6.55
C ALA A 25 -11.75 -14.16 7.83
N THR A 26 -12.34 -14.24 9.01
CA THR A 26 -11.65 -14.21 10.30
C THR A 26 -10.53 -15.25 10.38
N GLU A 27 -10.69 -16.39 9.73
CA GLU A 27 -9.69 -17.45 9.62
C GLU A 27 -8.43 -17.05 8.80
N ILE A 28 -8.53 -15.98 8.00
CA ILE A 28 -7.41 -15.52 7.17
C ILE A 28 -6.58 -14.46 7.91
N HIS A 29 -7.24 -13.44 8.48
CA HIS A 29 -6.56 -12.29 9.10
C HIS A 29 -6.60 -12.30 10.63
N GLY A 30 -7.28 -13.27 11.26
CA GLY A 30 -7.34 -13.44 12.71
C GLY A 30 -8.15 -12.38 13.47
N ILE A 31 -8.73 -11.38 12.77
CA ILE A 31 -9.47 -10.28 13.39
C ILE A 31 -10.92 -10.72 13.57
N SER A 32 -11.40 -10.71 14.81
CA SER A 32 -12.79 -11.06 15.15
C SER A 32 -13.69 -9.82 15.18
N ALA A 33 -15.00 -10.05 15.17
CA ALA A 33 -15.98 -8.96 15.31
C ALA A 33 -15.83 -8.20 16.65
N SER A 34 -15.39 -8.88 17.72
CA SER A 34 -15.12 -8.23 19.01
C SER A 34 -13.94 -7.26 18.96
N ASP A 35 -12.92 -7.54 18.16
CA ASP A 35 -11.72 -6.71 18.06
C ASP A 35 -12.00 -5.36 17.41
N VAL A 36 -13.01 -5.30 16.54
CA VAL A 36 -13.37 -4.07 15.82
C VAL A 36 -14.53 -3.29 16.44
N LEU A 37 -15.17 -3.79 17.51
CA LEU A 37 -16.31 -3.10 18.14
C LEU A 37 -15.96 -1.70 18.64
N GLY A 38 -14.77 -1.51 19.18
CA GLY A 38 -14.26 -0.20 19.67
C GLY A 38 -13.40 0.54 18.64
N ALA A 39 -13.19 -0.02 17.47
CA ALA A 39 -12.38 0.58 16.44
C ALA A 39 -13.14 1.72 15.72
N PRO A 40 -12.42 2.72 15.17
CA PRO A 40 -13.05 3.76 14.36
C PRO A 40 -13.69 3.18 13.10
N THR A 41 -14.72 3.83 12.60
CA THR A 41 -15.26 3.56 11.26
C THR A 41 -14.34 4.16 10.21
N PHE A 42 -14.49 3.76 8.94
CA PHE A 42 -13.66 4.32 7.87
C PHE A 42 -13.84 5.84 7.75
N VAL A 43 -15.05 6.36 7.87
CA VAL A 43 -15.34 7.81 7.87
C VAL A 43 -14.51 8.58 8.89
N GLN A 44 -14.28 8.01 10.07
CA GLN A 44 -13.52 8.66 11.15
C GLN A 44 -12.01 8.74 10.87
N VAL A 45 -11.48 7.93 9.96
CA VAL A 45 -10.06 7.91 9.59
C VAL A 45 -9.81 8.40 8.16
N ALA A 46 -10.86 8.65 7.39
CA ALA A 46 -10.78 8.99 5.98
C ALA A 46 -9.90 10.23 5.72
N ASP A 47 -10.08 11.31 6.49
CA ASP A 47 -9.29 12.54 6.34
C ASP A 47 -7.80 12.30 6.65
N LYS A 48 -7.50 11.48 7.68
CA LYS A 48 -6.12 11.13 8.00
C LYS A 48 -5.48 10.32 6.89
N LEU A 49 -6.23 9.35 6.33
CA LEU A 49 -5.74 8.53 5.22
C LEU A 49 -5.56 9.37 3.96
N ALA A 50 -6.52 10.24 3.62
CA ALA A 50 -6.41 11.15 2.49
C ALA A 50 -5.18 12.06 2.60
N TYR A 51 -4.93 12.65 3.77
CA TYR A 51 -3.74 13.44 4.04
C TYR A 51 -2.44 12.63 3.88
N SER A 52 -2.42 11.37 4.33
CA SER A 52 -1.26 10.49 4.13
C SER A 52 -1.02 10.11 2.66
N LEU A 53 -2.02 10.26 1.79
CA LEU A 53 -1.93 9.96 0.36
C LEU A 53 -1.69 11.22 -0.49
N GLU A 54 -1.90 12.41 0.09
CA GLU A 54 -1.73 13.69 -0.62
C GLU A 54 -0.28 13.85 -1.10
N ASP A 55 -0.10 14.18 -2.37
CA ASP A 55 1.20 14.33 -3.04
C ASP A 55 2.11 13.09 -2.92
N ARG A 56 1.53 11.90 -2.79
CA ARG A 56 2.28 10.63 -2.67
C ARG A 56 1.77 9.59 -3.65
N ILE A 57 2.69 8.70 -4.04
CA ILE A 57 2.38 7.52 -4.85
C ILE A 57 2.03 6.36 -3.91
N PHE A 58 0.87 5.76 -4.11
CA PHE A 58 0.46 4.56 -3.40
C PHE A 58 1.28 3.36 -3.86
N VAL A 59 1.95 2.66 -2.94
CA VAL A 59 2.74 1.46 -3.23
C VAL A 59 2.13 0.27 -2.51
N ALA A 60 1.80 -0.79 -3.25
CA ALA A 60 1.32 -2.03 -2.67
C ALA A 60 1.76 -3.25 -3.50
N HIS A 61 1.62 -4.43 -2.91
CA HIS A 61 1.86 -5.70 -3.60
C HIS A 61 0.53 -6.25 -4.12
N ASN A 62 0.31 -6.21 -5.44
CA ASN A 62 -0.98 -6.37 -6.12
C ASN A 62 -1.88 -5.13 -5.94
N ALA A 63 -1.30 -3.97 -6.16
CA ALA A 63 -1.85 -2.65 -5.85
C ALA A 63 -3.25 -2.37 -6.43
N GLY A 64 -3.63 -3.01 -7.53
CA GLY A 64 -4.93 -2.79 -8.18
C GLY A 64 -6.12 -3.05 -7.25
N PHE A 65 -6.04 -4.07 -6.41
CA PHE A 65 -7.08 -4.41 -5.45
C PHE A 65 -7.19 -3.35 -4.34
N ASP A 66 -6.07 -3.09 -3.65
CA ASP A 66 -6.05 -2.18 -2.51
C ASP A 66 -6.37 -0.73 -2.92
N ARG A 67 -5.81 -0.29 -4.06
CA ARG A 67 -6.09 1.02 -4.64
C ARG A 67 -7.58 1.23 -4.90
N THR A 68 -8.22 0.27 -5.58
CA THR A 68 -9.64 0.36 -5.91
C THR A 68 -10.50 0.43 -4.66
N PHE A 69 -10.18 -0.37 -3.65
CA PHE A 69 -10.89 -0.37 -2.38
C PHE A 69 -10.74 0.96 -1.64
N ILE A 70 -9.50 1.41 -1.42
CA ILE A 70 -9.19 2.67 -0.73
C ILE A 70 -9.85 3.85 -1.43
N GLN A 71 -9.71 3.96 -2.75
CA GLN A 71 -10.29 5.04 -3.52
C GLN A 71 -11.82 5.06 -3.44
N SER A 72 -12.48 3.89 -3.51
CA SER A 72 -13.92 3.79 -3.37
C SER A 72 -14.42 4.28 -2.02
N GLU A 73 -13.73 3.90 -0.94
CA GLU A 73 -14.08 4.29 0.42
C GLU A 73 -13.85 5.79 0.66
N LEU A 74 -12.73 6.34 0.15
CA LEU A 74 -12.44 7.78 0.25
C LEU A 74 -13.45 8.62 -0.53
N LEU A 75 -13.84 8.18 -1.74
CA LEU A 75 -14.88 8.84 -2.55
C LEU A 75 -16.23 8.81 -1.82
N ALA A 76 -16.61 7.69 -1.24
CA ALA A 76 -17.84 7.57 -0.46
C ALA A 76 -17.87 8.52 0.74
N CYS A 77 -16.70 8.79 1.34
CA CYS A 77 -16.53 9.76 2.44
C CYS A 77 -16.37 11.20 1.95
N ARG A 78 -16.27 11.45 0.64
CA ARG A 78 -15.91 12.75 0.04
C ARG A 78 -14.55 13.29 0.53
N ALA A 79 -13.63 12.40 0.83
CA ALA A 79 -12.30 12.71 1.34
C ALA A 79 -11.23 12.74 0.25
N CYS A 80 -11.56 12.47 -1.01
CA CYS A 80 -10.66 12.61 -2.16
C CYS A 80 -11.42 13.04 -3.42
N SER A 81 -10.66 13.41 -4.46
CA SER A 81 -11.17 13.69 -5.80
C SER A 81 -11.48 12.38 -6.57
N GLU A 82 -12.18 12.51 -7.72
CA GLU A 82 -12.45 11.39 -8.64
C GLU A 82 -11.20 10.96 -9.43
N GLU A 83 -10.11 11.71 -9.32
CA GLU A 83 -8.85 11.36 -9.98
C GLU A 83 -8.29 10.05 -9.44
N ALA A 84 -7.73 9.25 -10.35
CA ALA A 84 -7.19 7.96 -9.97
C ALA A 84 -5.95 8.14 -9.08
N LEU A 85 -5.94 7.48 -7.91
CA LEU A 85 -4.78 7.44 -7.04
C LEU A 85 -3.58 6.83 -7.78
N PRO A 86 -2.48 7.58 -7.99
CA PRO A 86 -1.29 7.05 -8.65
C PRO A 86 -0.71 5.89 -7.82
N ALA A 87 -0.34 4.80 -8.49
CA ALA A 87 0.07 3.60 -7.78
C ALA A 87 1.22 2.85 -8.46
N ILE A 88 2.11 2.30 -7.65
CA ILE A 88 3.14 1.35 -8.05
C ILE A 88 2.79 -0.03 -7.49
N ASP A 89 2.82 -1.03 -8.36
CA ASP A 89 2.56 -2.43 -8.00
C ASP A 89 3.88 -3.22 -7.93
N THR A 90 4.30 -3.56 -6.71
CA THR A 90 5.53 -4.34 -6.50
C THR A 90 5.43 -5.78 -7.03
N ALA A 91 4.23 -6.35 -7.22
CA ALA A 91 4.09 -7.65 -7.87
C ALA A 91 4.36 -7.56 -9.38
N VAL A 92 4.03 -6.44 -10.02
CA VAL A 92 4.41 -6.17 -11.42
C VAL A 92 5.92 -6.04 -11.55
N LEU A 93 6.57 -5.29 -10.65
CA LEU A 93 8.03 -5.17 -10.61
C LEU A 93 8.70 -6.53 -10.38
N ALA A 94 8.18 -7.34 -9.45
CA ALA A 94 8.70 -8.67 -9.17
C ALA A 94 8.61 -9.60 -10.39
N ARG A 95 7.47 -9.61 -11.11
CA ARG A 95 7.35 -10.39 -12.36
C ARG A 95 8.40 -10.00 -13.38
N ARG A 96 8.68 -8.71 -13.48
CA ARG A 96 9.59 -8.16 -14.49
C ARG A 96 11.07 -8.39 -14.15
N TYR A 97 11.43 -8.28 -12.87
CA TYR A 97 12.85 -8.17 -12.49
C TYR A 97 13.38 -9.33 -11.65
N LEU A 98 12.54 -10.13 -10.97
CA LEU A 98 13.03 -11.24 -10.16
C LEU A 98 13.02 -12.59 -10.90
N GLY A 99 12.35 -12.71 -12.03
CA GLY A 99 12.28 -13.96 -12.80
C GLY A 99 11.61 -15.12 -12.06
N LEU A 100 10.80 -14.85 -11.06
CA LEU A 100 10.15 -15.86 -10.23
C LEU A 100 8.91 -16.44 -10.94
N PRO A 101 8.64 -17.75 -10.80
CA PRO A 101 7.44 -18.39 -11.35
C PRO A 101 6.17 -17.93 -10.62
N LYS A 102 6.31 -17.52 -9.37
CA LYS A 102 5.25 -16.95 -8.54
C LYS A 102 5.76 -15.69 -7.86
N VAL A 103 4.92 -14.70 -7.76
CA VAL A 103 5.27 -13.38 -7.21
C VAL A 103 4.32 -12.97 -6.09
N LYS A 104 3.88 -13.91 -5.24
CA LYS A 104 3.25 -13.54 -3.96
C LYS A 104 4.28 -12.81 -3.10
N LEU A 105 3.82 -11.94 -2.21
CA LEU A 105 4.71 -11.18 -1.33
C LEU A 105 5.70 -12.10 -0.59
N GLY A 106 5.21 -13.20 -0.01
CA GLY A 106 6.08 -14.16 0.68
C GLY A 106 7.14 -14.83 -0.22
N ASP A 107 6.81 -15.15 -1.50
CA ASP A 107 7.77 -15.72 -2.45
C ASP A 107 8.88 -14.70 -2.77
N CYS A 108 8.53 -13.43 -2.96
CA CYS A 108 9.47 -12.35 -3.21
C CYS A 108 10.36 -12.08 -1.99
N CYS A 109 9.77 -12.05 -0.79
CA CYS A 109 10.50 -11.88 0.47
C CYS A 109 11.51 -13.00 0.67
N ALA A 110 11.10 -14.26 0.50
CA ALA A 110 11.99 -15.42 0.63
C ALA A 110 13.15 -15.37 -0.37
N HIS A 111 12.88 -14.95 -1.62
CA HIS A 111 13.91 -14.83 -2.65
C HIS A 111 14.97 -13.77 -2.31
N LEU A 112 14.56 -12.66 -1.70
CA LEU A 112 15.44 -11.53 -1.37
C LEU A 112 15.98 -11.56 0.07
N GLY A 113 15.61 -12.56 0.87
CA GLY A 113 15.99 -12.62 2.29
C GLY A 113 15.31 -11.59 3.17
N ILE A 114 14.14 -11.09 2.75
CA ILE A 114 13.33 -10.16 3.52
C ILE A 114 12.53 -10.97 4.56
N HIS A 115 12.71 -10.64 5.84
CA HIS A 115 11.99 -11.30 6.92
C HIS A 115 10.56 -10.76 7.02
N ASN A 116 9.56 -11.66 6.98
CA ASN A 116 8.14 -11.37 7.19
C ASN A 116 7.55 -12.42 8.14
N GLU A 117 8.02 -12.44 9.38
CA GLU A 117 7.64 -13.46 10.38
C GLU A 117 6.16 -13.37 10.81
N LEU A 118 5.56 -12.20 10.71
CA LEU A 118 4.16 -11.93 11.03
C LEU A 118 3.31 -11.76 9.76
N ALA A 119 3.59 -12.58 8.74
CA ALA A 119 2.79 -12.58 7.50
C ALA A 119 1.28 -12.64 7.82
N HIS A 120 0.49 -11.88 7.04
CA HIS A 120 -0.95 -11.64 7.24
C HIS A 120 -1.32 -10.61 8.34
N SER A 121 -0.33 -9.98 8.98
CA SER A 121 -0.52 -8.72 9.69
C SER A 121 -0.36 -7.57 8.70
N ALA A 122 -1.30 -6.62 8.68
CA ALA A 122 -1.27 -5.50 7.73
C ALA A 122 0.03 -4.68 7.83
N LEU A 123 0.51 -4.44 9.05
CA LEU A 123 1.76 -3.71 9.27
C LEU A 123 2.97 -4.51 8.75
N ALA A 124 3.05 -5.80 9.04
CA ALA A 124 4.17 -6.63 8.60
C ALA A 124 4.22 -6.76 7.08
N ASP A 125 3.06 -6.93 6.43
CA ASP A 125 2.98 -6.98 4.97
C ASP A 125 3.31 -5.62 4.34
N ALA A 126 2.93 -4.51 4.96
CA ALA A 126 3.33 -3.17 4.53
C ALA A 126 4.84 -2.95 4.67
N MET A 127 5.46 -3.40 5.77
CA MET A 127 6.92 -3.35 5.97
C MET A 127 7.67 -4.19 4.94
N ALA A 128 7.21 -5.41 4.69
CA ALA A 128 7.79 -6.30 3.69
C ALA A 128 7.66 -5.70 2.28
N THR A 129 6.52 -5.10 1.95
CA THR A 129 6.29 -4.40 0.69
C THR A 129 7.22 -3.19 0.55
N ALA A 130 7.42 -2.42 1.62
CA ALA A 130 8.36 -1.29 1.62
C ALA A 130 9.79 -1.74 1.36
N GLN A 131 10.28 -2.80 2.03
CA GLN A 131 11.62 -3.35 1.79
C GLN A 131 11.77 -3.90 0.36
N LEU A 132 10.74 -4.56 -0.15
CA LEU A 132 10.73 -5.04 -1.54
C LEU A 132 10.81 -3.86 -2.52
N PHE A 133 10.08 -2.79 -2.28
CA PHE A 133 10.12 -1.57 -3.10
C PHE A 133 11.49 -0.87 -3.01
N GLN A 134 12.07 -0.75 -1.82
CA GLN A 134 13.43 -0.24 -1.62
C GLN A 134 14.46 -1.04 -2.43
N HIS A 135 14.33 -2.38 -2.44
CA HIS A 135 15.20 -3.22 -3.25
C HIS A 135 15.09 -2.86 -4.75
N PHE A 136 13.89 -2.67 -5.29
CA PHE A 136 13.72 -2.28 -6.69
C PHE A 136 14.26 -0.88 -6.96
N LEU A 137 14.05 0.08 -6.09
CA LEU A 137 14.63 1.42 -6.23
C LEU A 137 16.16 1.38 -6.28
N ALA A 138 16.79 0.56 -5.43
CA ALA A 138 18.25 0.48 -5.36
C ALA A 138 18.89 -0.29 -6.53
N ASN A 139 18.20 -1.29 -7.07
CA ASN A 139 18.81 -2.27 -7.98
C ASN A 139 18.23 -2.25 -9.41
N THR A 140 17.24 -1.41 -9.69
CA THR A 140 16.53 -1.44 -10.98
C THR A 140 16.37 -0.03 -11.53
N PRO A 141 17.26 0.44 -12.43
CA PRO A 141 17.17 1.79 -13.02
C PRO A 141 15.82 2.10 -13.66
N ALA A 142 15.22 1.14 -14.36
CA ALA A 142 13.90 1.32 -14.97
C ALA A 142 12.75 1.43 -13.94
N ALA A 143 12.90 0.88 -12.74
CA ALA A 143 11.95 1.12 -11.66
C ALA A 143 12.09 2.53 -11.09
N GLN A 144 13.32 3.04 -11.01
CA GLN A 144 13.59 4.44 -10.65
C GLN A 144 13.00 5.40 -11.67
N GLU A 145 13.17 5.14 -12.97
CA GLU A 145 12.63 5.98 -14.05
C GLU A 145 11.09 6.00 -14.02
N ASN A 146 10.44 4.86 -13.84
CA ASN A 146 8.98 4.78 -13.72
C ASN A 146 8.48 5.55 -12.49
N TYR A 147 9.14 5.38 -11.35
CA TYR A 147 8.82 6.11 -10.12
C TYR A 147 8.97 7.63 -10.31
N MET A 148 10.05 8.07 -10.94
CA MET A 148 10.28 9.50 -11.23
C MET A 148 9.28 10.04 -12.24
N SER A 149 8.88 9.25 -13.24
CA SER A 149 7.88 9.64 -14.24
C SER A 149 6.50 9.81 -13.62
N GLU A 150 6.08 8.90 -12.74
CA GLU A 150 4.83 8.99 -11.99
C GLU A 150 4.81 10.25 -11.11
N ARG A 151 5.89 10.52 -10.37
CA ARG A 151 6.02 11.74 -9.55
C ARG A 151 5.99 13.02 -10.37
N LEU A 152 6.62 13.05 -11.54
CA LEU A 152 6.62 14.24 -12.42
C LEU A 152 5.24 14.49 -13.02
N ALA A 153 4.51 13.43 -13.40
CA ALA A 153 3.14 13.54 -13.89
C ALA A 153 2.22 14.13 -12.82
N GLU A 154 2.35 13.69 -11.59
CA GLU A 154 1.63 14.21 -10.44
C GLU A 154 1.90 15.71 -10.21
N GLN A 155 3.17 16.12 -10.15
CA GLN A 155 3.56 17.53 -9.97
C GLN A 155 3.06 18.46 -11.09
N GLN A 156 2.83 17.95 -12.29
CA GLN A 156 2.29 18.75 -13.40
C GLN A 156 0.79 18.99 -13.28
N LEU A 157 0.04 18.04 -12.70
CA LEU A 157 -1.40 18.18 -12.47
C LEU A 157 -1.73 19.26 -11.44
N TYR A 158 -0.86 19.47 -10.43
CA TYR A 158 -1.05 20.51 -9.41
C TYR A 158 -0.57 21.92 -9.82
N ARG A 159 0.04 22.06 -11.01
CA ARG A 159 0.52 23.36 -11.53
C ARG A 159 -0.36 23.94 -12.63
N SER A 160 -1.39 23.21 -13.06
CA SER A 160 -2.39 23.63 -14.04
C SER A 160 -3.70 24.02 -13.37
#